data_0805f3514dcf55f5198039893bfee4e3
#
_entry.id   0805f3514dcf55f5198039893bfee4e3
#
_cell.length_a   1.000
_cell.length_b   1.000
_cell.length_c   1.000
_cell.angle_alpha   90.00
_cell.angle_beta   90.00
_cell.angle_gamma   90.00
#
_symmetry.space_group_name_H-M   'P 1'
#
loop_
_entity.id
_entity.type
_entity.pdbx_description
1 polymer ?
#
loop_
_entity_poly.entity_id
_entity_poly.type
_entity_poly.pdbx_seq_one_letter_code
_entity_poly.pdbx_strand_id
1 'polypeptide(L)'
;MNQDTNQTPYTHGKFHLLFQTLVILAGMAGLFGLLGWILFGTAGMLWSLAITLVLFVTTPRVSPWMVLRMYRARKLSQQEAPGLIELAGRISQRAGLPSAPQVYYVPSRVMNAFSVGSPAASAVALSDGLIRYLSWREMAGVLAHEITHIRNNDLRLHALADLMTRITSLFSFLGQILIVFYLPMALFSKTDIPLVPILVLIFAPAVSVLLQLALSRTREYDADLGAAALTGDPMGLASALKKMDHAEQSIWNLVFLPGRRNPQPSMLRTHPHTRQRLERLAALAHDKDEAAVEIDGQDMLPPHIPRVERSPTWNWFRPWY
;
A
#
# COMPACT_ATOMS: atom_id res chain seq x y z
N MET A 1 -27.98 -27.69 -11.67
CA MET A 1 -28.46 -26.84 -10.57
C MET A 1 -27.63 -27.21 -9.34
N ASN A 2 -26.46 -26.55 -9.14
CA ASN A 2 -25.68 -26.49 -7.89
C ASN A 2 -24.38 -25.65 -8.17
N GLN A 3 -24.54 -24.32 -8.16
CA GLN A 3 -23.41 -23.39 -8.28
C GLN A 3 -23.12 -22.61 -6.98
N ASP A 4 -23.78 -22.91 -5.86
CA ASP A 4 -23.80 -22.02 -4.69
C ASP A 4 -22.92 -22.45 -3.50
N THR A 5 -22.19 -23.59 -3.57
CA THR A 5 -21.47 -24.10 -2.39
C THR A 5 -19.98 -23.65 -2.29
N ASN A 6 -19.40 -23.00 -3.31
CA ASN A 6 -17.95 -22.68 -3.33
C ASN A 6 -17.58 -21.21 -3.02
N GLN A 7 -18.59 -20.35 -2.70
CA GLN A 7 -18.33 -18.93 -2.42
C GLN A 7 -18.14 -18.59 -0.93
N THR A 8 -18.40 -19.50 -0.02
CA THR A 8 -18.49 -19.21 1.41
C THR A 8 -17.19 -18.82 2.11
N PRO A 9 -16.00 -19.43 1.89
CA PRO A 9 -14.78 -19.04 2.58
C PRO A 9 -14.25 -17.66 2.15
N TYR A 10 -14.38 -17.34 0.86
CA TYR A 10 -13.95 -16.07 0.30
C TYR A 10 -14.80 -14.89 0.80
N THR A 11 -16.12 -15.06 0.83
CA THR A 11 -17.06 -14.02 1.28
C THR A 11 -16.92 -13.73 2.77
N HIS A 12 -16.73 -14.75 3.62
CA HIS A 12 -16.49 -14.58 5.06
C HIS A 12 -15.16 -13.86 5.32
N GLY A 13 -14.09 -14.24 4.62
CA GLY A 13 -12.78 -13.57 4.73
C GLY A 13 -12.86 -12.09 4.36
N LYS A 14 -13.56 -11.76 3.26
CA LYS A 14 -13.73 -10.40 2.79
C LYS A 14 -14.54 -9.53 3.75
N PHE A 15 -15.64 -10.05 4.30
CA PHE A 15 -16.45 -9.34 5.29
C PHE A 15 -15.65 -8.99 6.54
N HIS A 16 -14.88 -9.94 7.06
CA HIS A 16 -14.03 -9.73 8.23
C HIS A 16 -12.96 -8.64 7.98
N LEU A 17 -12.33 -8.63 6.79
CA LEU A 17 -11.34 -7.61 6.43
C LEU A 17 -11.97 -6.23 6.25
N LEU A 18 -13.17 -6.14 5.68
CA LEU A 18 -13.93 -4.89 5.59
C LEU A 18 -14.28 -4.36 6.98
N PHE A 19 -14.77 -5.22 7.87
CA PHE A 19 -15.06 -4.85 9.25
C PHE A 19 -13.81 -4.34 9.97
N GLN A 20 -12.66 -5.03 9.86
CA GLN A 20 -11.39 -4.57 10.41
C GLN A 20 -10.98 -3.20 9.87
N THR A 21 -11.13 -2.97 8.57
CA THR A 21 -10.84 -1.67 7.93
C THR A 21 -11.69 -0.57 8.55
N LEU A 22 -13.00 -0.81 8.72
CA LEU A 22 -13.90 0.17 9.33
C LEU A 22 -13.55 0.46 10.79
N VAL A 23 -13.24 -0.57 11.58
CA VAL A 23 -12.82 -0.41 12.98
C VAL A 23 -11.53 0.41 13.10
N ILE A 24 -10.54 0.16 12.22
CA ILE A 24 -9.28 0.91 12.23
C ILE A 24 -9.52 2.37 11.86
N LEU A 25 -10.30 2.65 10.82
CA LEU A 25 -10.62 4.02 10.42
C LEU A 25 -11.43 4.75 11.50
N ALA A 26 -12.37 4.07 12.15
CA ALA A 26 -13.10 4.62 13.30
C ALA A 26 -12.16 4.90 14.48
N GLY A 27 -11.18 4.02 14.73
CA GLY A 27 -10.14 4.23 15.74
C GLY A 27 -9.29 5.47 15.46
N MET A 28 -8.89 5.69 14.20
CA MET A 28 -8.16 6.88 13.78
C MET A 28 -9.01 8.17 13.95
N ALA A 29 -10.28 8.12 13.55
CA ALA A 29 -11.22 9.23 13.73
C ALA A 29 -11.46 9.54 15.20
N GLY A 30 -11.63 8.49 16.02
CA GLY A 30 -11.80 8.60 17.47
C GLY A 30 -10.57 9.21 18.17
N LEU A 31 -9.36 8.77 17.78
CA LEU A 31 -8.11 9.34 18.28
C LEU A 31 -8.00 10.83 17.94
N PHE A 32 -8.31 11.21 16.71
CA PHE A 32 -8.28 12.62 16.31
C PHE A 32 -9.36 13.46 17.01
N GLY A 33 -10.57 12.90 17.18
CA GLY A 33 -11.64 13.51 17.97
C GLY A 33 -11.26 13.72 19.44
N LEU A 34 -10.59 12.71 20.04
CA LEU A 34 -10.07 12.79 21.42
C LEU A 34 -9.02 13.90 21.57
N LEU A 35 -8.09 14.04 20.62
CA LEU A 35 -7.12 15.15 20.62
C LEU A 35 -7.81 16.50 20.52
N GLY A 36 -8.81 16.62 19.63
CA GLY A 36 -9.61 17.83 19.53
C GLY A 36 -10.32 18.18 20.82
N TRP A 37 -10.87 17.17 21.51
CA TRP A 37 -11.51 17.36 22.81
C TRP A 37 -10.53 17.81 23.90
N ILE A 38 -9.35 17.22 23.96
CA ILE A 38 -8.31 17.59 24.94
C ILE A 38 -7.85 19.03 24.74
N LEU A 39 -7.68 19.48 23.49
CA LEU A 39 -7.14 20.80 23.19
C LEU A 39 -8.19 21.91 23.23
N PHE A 40 -9.43 21.63 22.81
CA PHE A 40 -10.46 22.65 22.56
C PHE A 40 -11.85 22.25 23.09
N GLY A 41 -11.94 21.23 23.95
CA GLY A 41 -13.21 20.76 24.52
C GLY A 41 -14.16 20.15 23.49
N THR A 42 -15.45 20.19 23.78
CA THR A 42 -16.50 19.59 22.91
C THR A 42 -16.53 20.19 21.50
N ALA A 43 -16.28 21.50 21.38
CA ALA A 43 -16.19 22.16 20.08
C ALA A 43 -15.02 21.57 19.25
N GLY A 44 -13.85 21.36 19.84
CA GLY A 44 -12.70 20.76 19.19
C GLY A 44 -12.97 19.32 18.73
N MET A 45 -13.65 18.52 19.53
CA MET A 45 -14.08 17.18 19.14
C MET A 45 -14.98 17.22 17.90
N LEU A 46 -16.02 18.05 17.92
CA LEU A 46 -16.96 18.17 16.79
C LEU A 46 -16.27 18.63 15.51
N TRP A 47 -15.39 19.63 15.60
CA TRP A 47 -14.59 20.09 14.46
C TRP A 47 -13.65 19.01 13.92
N SER A 48 -12.99 18.25 14.79
CA SER A 48 -12.12 17.14 14.39
C SER A 48 -12.88 16.05 13.63
N LEU A 49 -14.08 15.69 14.12
CA LEU A 49 -14.93 14.72 13.44
C LEU A 49 -15.48 15.26 12.10
N ALA A 50 -15.89 16.54 12.05
CA ALA A 50 -16.32 17.20 10.83
C ALA A 50 -15.18 17.26 9.80
N ILE A 51 -13.96 17.62 10.19
CA ILE A 51 -12.76 17.58 9.34
C ILE A 51 -12.52 16.16 8.83
N THR A 52 -12.60 15.15 9.70
CA THR A 52 -12.44 13.74 9.29
C THR A 52 -13.45 13.36 8.22
N LEU A 53 -14.71 13.73 8.38
CA LEU A 53 -15.77 13.45 7.41
C LEU A 53 -15.49 14.17 6.07
N VAL A 54 -15.10 15.44 6.11
CA VAL A 54 -14.72 16.22 4.90
C VAL A 54 -13.55 15.55 4.21
N LEU A 55 -12.51 15.16 4.95
CA LEU A 55 -11.35 14.46 4.38
C LEU A 55 -11.75 13.12 3.76
N PHE A 56 -12.61 12.37 4.42
CA PHE A 56 -13.13 11.10 3.87
C PHE A 56 -13.83 11.29 2.52
N VAL A 57 -14.59 12.38 2.36
CA VAL A 57 -15.28 12.69 1.11
C VAL A 57 -14.33 13.28 0.05
N THR A 58 -13.44 14.18 0.47
CA THR A 58 -12.62 15.01 -0.43
C THR A 58 -11.20 14.53 -0.62
N THR A 59 -10.76 13.44 0.08
CA THR A 59 -9.36 12.98 0.02
C THR A 59 -8.82 13.09 -1.41
N PRO A 60 -7.81 13.98 -1.62
CA PRO A 60 -7.32 14.25 -2.94
C PRO A 60 -6.73 12.98 -3.55
N ARG A 61 -7.12 12.69 -4.76
CA ARG A 61 -6.48 11.65 -5.56
C ARG A 61 -5.06 12.12 -5.85
N VAL A 62 -4.07 11.47 -5.25
CA VAL A 62 -2.67 11.74 -5.63
C VAL A 62 -2.59 11.59 -7.14
N SER A 63 -2.10 12.62 -7.82
CA SER A 63 -2.03 12.58 -9.28
C SER A 63 -1.17 11.38 -9.71
N PRO A 64 -1.72 10.40 -10.44
CA PRO A 64 -0.98 9.24 -10.90
C PRO A 64 0.29 9.64 -11.66
N TRP A 65 0.20 10.72 -12.45
CA TRP A 65 1.30 11.26 -13.25
C TRP A 65 2.47 11.75 -12.42
N MET A 66 2.24 12.32 -11.25
CA MET A 66 3.31 12.79 -10.38
C MET A 66 4.13 11.60 -9.86
N VAL A 67 3.47 10.56 -9.41
CA VAL A 67 4.15 9.35 -8.91
C VAL A 67 4.94 8.67 -10.05
N LEU A 68 4.30 8.44 -11.19
CA LEU A 68 4.96 7.81 -12.35
C LEU A 68 6.18 8.62 -12.82
N ARG A 69 6.08 9.95 -12.81
CA ARG A 69 7.19 10.85 -13.17
C ARG A 69 8.35 10.78 -12.19
N MET A 70 8.07 10.66 -10.89
CA MET A 70 9.10 10.47 -9.86
C MET A 70 9.92 9.21 -10.09
N TYR A 71 9.28 8.13 -10.59
CA TYR A 71 9.95 6.86 -10.91
C TYR A 71 10.48 6.79 -12.35
N ARG A 72 10.39 7.89 -13.12
CA ARG A 72 10.72 7.90 -14.57
C ARG A 72 10.02 6.77 -15.32
N ALA A 73 8.81 6.45 -14.90
CA ALA A 73 8.04 5.40 -15.50
C ALA A 73 7.65 5.76 -16.92
N ARG A 74 7.89 4.85 -17.87
CA ARG A 74 7.56 4.97 -19.28
C ARG A 74 6.39 4.04 -19.59
N LYS A 75 5.38 4.56 -20.26
CA LYS A 75 4.26 3.73 -20.73
C LYS A 75 4.75 2.70 -21.73
N LEU A 76 4.38 1.43 -21.52
CA LEU A 76 4.61 0.36 -22.48
C LEU A 76 3.52 0.38 -23.56
N SER A 77 3.94 0.25 -24.82
CA SER A 77 3.03 0.12 -25.94
C SER A 77 2.65 -1.34 -26.17
N GLN A 78 1.55 -1.57 -26.91
CA GLN A 78 1.11 -2.91 -27.32
C GLN A 78 2.16 -3.64 -28.15
N GLN A 79 3.02 -2.90 -28.87
CA GLN A 79 4.09 -3.47 -29.69
C GLN A 79 5.30 -3.90 -28.85
N GLU A 80 5.54 -3.21 -27.71
CA GLU A 80 6.70 -3.48 -26.83
C GLU A 80 6.43 -4.63 -25.85
N ALA A 81 5.23 -4.74 -25.31
CA ALA A 81 4.89 -5.74 -24.30
C ALA A 81 3.47 -6.29 -24.47
N PRO A 82 3.17 -6.93 -25.62
CA PRO A 82 1.82 -7.40 -25.91
C PRO A 82 1.29 -8.34 -24.84
N GLY A 83 2.09 -9.29 -24.40
CA GLY A 83 1.70 -10.27 -23.37
C GLY A 83 1.39 -9.66 -22.00
N LEU A 84 2.18 -8.65 -21.55
CA LEU A 84 1.91 -7.97 -20.28
C LEU A 84 0.61 -7.15 -20.33
N ILE A 85 0.37 -6.46 -21.44
CA ILE A 85 -0.83 -5.65 -21.62
C ILE A 85 -2.06 -6.54 -21.72
N GLU A 86 -1.97 -7.65 -22.45
CA GLU A 86 -3.04 -8.63 -22.54
C GLU A 86 -3.33 -9.28 -21.21
N LEU A 87 -2.30 -9.67 -20.44
CA LEU A 87 -2.44 -10.24 -19.10
C LEU A 87 -3.14 -9.27 -18.16
N ALA A 88 -2.68 -8.01 -18.12
CA ALA A 88 -3.32 -6.96 -17.33
C ALA A 88 -4.79 -6.75 -17.72
N GLY A 89 -5.08 -6.77 -19.02
CA GLY A 89 -6.45 -6.68 -19.57
C GLY A 89 -7.35 -7.83 -19.11
N ARG A 90 -6.89 -9.08 -19.26
CA ARG A 90 -7.63 -10.27 -18.82
C ARG A 90 -7.92 -10.28 -17.33
N ILE A 91 -6.92 -9.97 -16.49
CA ILE A 91 -7.11 -9.91 -15.04
C ILE A 91 -8.06 -8.77 -14.66
N SER A 92 -7.95 -7.61 -15.30
CA SER A 92 -8.84 -6.46 -15.05
C SER A 92 -10.29 -6.76 -15.39
N GLN A 93 -10.54 -7.47 -16.50
CA GLN A 93 -11.87 -7.92 -16.87
C GLN A 93 -12.46 -8.88 -15.83
N ARG A 94 -11.67 -9.86 -15.36
CA ARG A 94 -12.07 -10.76 -14.26
C ARG A 94 -12.34 -10.00 -12.95
N ALA A 95 -11.56 -8.94 -12.69
CA ALA A 95 -11.73 -8.09 -11.52
C ALA A 95 -12.95 -7.17 -11.61
N GLY A 96 -13.62 -7.07 -12.78
CA GLY A 96 -14.75 -6.18 -13.01
C GLY A 96 -14.37 -4.71 -13.05
N LEU A 97 -13.13 -4.37 -13.44
CA LEU A 97 -12.71 -2.98 -13.60
C LEU A 97 -13.38 -2.38 -14.85
N PRO A 98 -13.80 -1.10 -14.80
CA PRO A 98 -14.40 -0.42 -15.96
C PRO A 98 -13.40 -0.20 -17.11
N SER A 99 -12.10 -0.18 -16.82
CA SER A 99 -11.03 -0.10 -17.81
C SER A 99 -9.78 -0.83 -17.32
N ALA A 100 -9.03 -1.43 -18.26
CA ALA A 100 -7.73 -2.00 -17.94
C ALA A 100 -6.72 -0.92 -17.56
N PRO A 101 -5.87 -1.13 -16.53
CA PRO A 101 -4.83 -0.20 -16.17
C PRO A 101 -3.78 -0.08 -17.28
N GLN A 102 -3.23 1.12 -17.44
CA GLN A 102 -2.09 1.32 -18.33
C GLN A 102 -0.84 0.70 -17.69
N VAL A 103 -0.06 -0.04 -18.48
CA VAL A 103 1.17 -0.67 -17.99
C VAL A 103 2.35 0.24 -18.23
N TYR A 104 3.14 0.47 -17.20
CA TYR A 104 4.34 1.32 -17.22
C TYR A 104 5.58 0.51 -16.84
N TYR A 105 6.67 0.81 -17.50
CA TYR A 105 8.01 0.29 -17.22
C TYR A 105 8.78 1.29 -16.34
N VAL A 106 9.40 0.81 -15.27
CA VAL A 106 10.27 1.58 -14.39
C VAL A 106 11.71 1.08 -14.57
N PRO A 107 12.68 1.94 -14.95
CA PRO A 107 14.08 1.54 -15.15
C PRO A 107 14.80 1.36 -13.80
N SER A 108 14.44 0.31 -13.07
CA SER A 108 15.01 -0.03 -11.77
C SER A 108 15.29 -1.52 -11.65
N ARG A 109 16.47 -1.87 -11.11
CA ARG A 109 16.83 -3.27 -10.81
C ARG A 109 16.11 -3.83 -9.59
N VAL A 110 15.58 -2.99 -8.72
CA VAL A 110 14.78 -3.41 -7.57
C VAL A 110 13.52 -4.07 -8.07
N MET A 111 13.21 -5.27 -7.59
CA MET A 111 11.98 -5.96 -7.93
C MET A 111 10.82 -5.28 -7.23
N ASN A 112 10.06 -4.47 -7.97
CA ASN A 112 8.93 -3.73 -7.43
C ASN A 112 7.81 -3.58 -8.47
N ALA A 113 6.57 -3.62 -8.00
CA ALA A 113 5.37 -3.22 -8.71
C ALA A 113 4.59 -2.25 -7.85
N PHE A 114 3.84 -1.36 -8.47
CA PHE A 114 2.88 -0.52 -7.75
C PHE A 114 1.78 -0.04 -8.69
N SER A 115 0.62 0.17 -8.13
CA SER A 115 -0.54 0.72 -8.82
C SER A 115 -0.78 2.17 -8.44
N VAL A 116 -1.33 2.96 -9.36
CA VAL A 116 -1.72 4.35 -9.15
C VAL A 116 -3.04 4.65 -9.85
N GLY A 117 -3.77 5.62 -9.34
CA GLY A 117 -5.03 6.07 -9.94
C GLY A 117 -6.27 5.54 -9.22
N SER A 118 -7.35 5.41 -9.96
CA SER A 118 -8.66 4.96 -9.49
C SER A 118 -9.19 3.86 -10.41
N PRO A 119 -10.24 3.12 -10.04
CA PRO A 119 -10.81 2.08 -10.89
C PRO A 119 -11.16 2.52 -12.31
N ALA A 120 -11.55 3.79 -12.50
CA ALA A 120 -11.87 4.36 -13.81
C ALA A 120 -10.65 4.80 -14.62
N ALA A 121 -9.54 5.16 -13.95
CA ALA A 121 -8.32 5.64 -14.61
C ALA A 121 -7.10 5.26 -13.77
N SER A 122 -6.48 4.14 -14.10
CA SER A 122 -5.39 3.54 -13.34
C SER A 122 -4.20 3.18 -14.20
N ALA A 123 -3.05 3.02 -13.54
CA ALA A 123 -1.85 2.47 -14.14
C ALA A 123 -1.18 1.50 -13.15
N VAL A 124 -0.50 0.50 -13.69
CA VAL A 124 0.39 -0.40 -12.96
C VAL A 124 1.80 -0.20 -13.49
N ALA A 125 2.73 0.09 -12.59
CA ALA A 125 4.13 0.27 -12.92
C ALA A 125 4.93 -0.95 -12.46
N LEU A 126 5.73 -1.50 -13.39
CA LEU A 126 6.54 -2.69 -13.19
C LEU A 126 8.01 -2.34 -13.40
N SER A 127 8.86 -2.71 -12.47
CA SER A 127 10.31 -2.48 -12.59
C SER A 127 10.98 -3.46 -13.56
N ASP A 128 12.12 -3.05 -14.14
CA ASP A 128 12.96 -3.90 -14.98
C ASP A 128 13.35 -5.20 -14.26
N GLY A 129 13.77 -5.07 -12.98
CA GLY A 129 14.10 -6.23 -12.16
C GLY A 129 12.93 -7.19 -12.01
N LEU A 130 11.71 -6.69 -11.76
CA LEU A 130 10.54 -7.54 -11.63
C LEU A 130 10.22 -8.28 -12.93
N ILE A 131 10.18 -7.58 -14.06
CA ILE A 131 9.79 -8.15 -15.37
C ILE A 131 10.78 -9.23 -15.82
N ARG A 132 12.08 -9.06 -15.52
CA ARG A 132 13.10 -10.01 -15.98
C ARG A 132 13.28 -11.23 -15.08
N TYR A 133 12.91 -11.13 -13.81
CA TYR A 133 13.16 -12.21 -12.84
C TYR A 133 11.92 -13.06 -12.51
N LEU A 134 10.71 -12.56 -12.78
CA LEU A 134 9.50 -13.32 -12.58
C LEU A 134 9.12 -14.13 -13.81
N SER A 135 8.58 -15.33 -13.57
CA SER A 135 7.87 -16.09 -14.59
C SER A 135 6.50 -15.46 -14.88
N TRP A 136 5.86 -15.85 -15.99
CA TRP A 136 4.51 -15.40 -16.34
C TRP A 136 3.47 -15.72 -15.24
N ARG A 137 3.59 -16.90 -14.64
CA ARG A 137 2.76 -17.33 -13.51
C ARG A 137 2.89 -16.39 -12.30
N GLU A 138 4.13 -16.04 -11.94
CA GLU A 138 4.43 -15.12 -10.86
C GLU A 138 3.99 -13.68 -11.19
N MET A 139 4.19 -13.25 -12.43
CA MET A 139 3.75 -11.94 -12.92
C MET A 139 2.23 -11.82 -12.90
N ALA A 140 1.50 -12.88 -13.25
CA ALA A 140 0.05 -12.91 -13.14
C ALA A 140 -0.41 -12.71 -11.68
N GLY A 141 0.25 -13.35 -10.72
CA GLY A 141 -0.01 -13.16 -9.29
C GLY A 141 0.20 -11.71 -8.85
N VAL A 142 1.33 -11.10 -9.22
CA VAL A 142 1.65 -9.70 -8.88
C VAL A 142 0.68 -8.73 -9.53
N LEU A 143 0.38 -8.88 -10.83
CA LEU A 143 -0.59 -8.03 -11.52
C LEU A 143 -1.98 -8.15 -10.92
N ALA A 144 -2.41 -9.35 -10.55
CA ALA A 144 -3.71 -9.57 -9.90
C ALA A 144 -3.77 -8.90 -8.53
N HIS A 145 -2.69 -8.92 -7.77
CA HIS A 145 -2.56 -8.21 -6.50
C HIS A 145 -2.69 -6.69 -6.68
N GLU A 146 -1.95 -6.09 -7.61
CA GLU A 146 -2.02 -4.66 -7.93
C GLU A 146 -3.41 -4.25 -8.45
N ILE A 147 -4.01 -5.07 -9.32
CA ILE A 147 -5.35 -4.83 -9.85
C ILE A 147 -6.41 -4.93 -8.73
N THR A 148 -6.20 -5.78 -7.73
CA THR A 148 -7.09 -5.85 -6.56
C THR A 148 -7.02 -4.56 -5.73
N HIS A 149 -5.83 -3.98 -5.52
CA HIS A 149 -5.68 -2.66 -4.88
C HIS A 149 -6.43 -1.57 -5.63
N ILE A 150 -6.34 -1.57 -6.98
CA ILE A 150 -7.10 -0.63 -7.83
C ILE A 150 -8.60 -0.82 -7.62
N ARG A 151 -9.09 -2.07 -7.75
CA ARG A 151 -10.52 -2.40 -7.60
C ARG A 151 -11.08 -1.96 -6.25
N ASN A 152 -10.32 -2.17 -5.19
CA ASN A 152 -10.72 -1.83 -3.82
C ASN A 152 -10.51 -0.35 -3.49
N ASN A 153 -9.90 0.43 -4.38
CA ASN A 153 -9.57 1.84 -4.18
C ASN A 153 -8.66 2.08 -2.94
N ASP A 154 -7.71 1.16 -2.70
CA ASP A 154 -6.85 1.14 -1.52
C ASP A 154 -5.92 2.35 -1.45
N LEU A 155 -5.50 2.89 -2.58
CA LEU A 155 -4.70 4.13 -2.63
C LEU A 155 -5.40 5.28 -1.89
N ARG A 156 -6.71 5.41 -2.06
CA ARG A 156 -7.49 6.44 -1.38
C ARG A 156 -7.54 6.22 0.13
N LEU A 157 -7.71 4.97 0.56
CA LEU A 157 -7.69 4.62 1.97
C LEU A 157 -6.34 4.90 2.62
N HIS A 158 -5.24 4.54 1.95
CA HIS A 158 -3.89 4.83 2.43
C HIS A 158 -3.60 6.33 2.48
N ALA A 159 -4.02 7.10 1.47
CA ALA A 159 -3.86 8.56 1.45
C ALA A 159 -4.63 9.22 2.60
N LEU A 160 -5.85 8.75 2.87
CA LEU A 160 -6.66 9.22 4.00
C LEU A 160 -5.97 8.92 5.33
N ALA A 161 -5.53 7.67 5.55
CA ALA A 161 -4.85 7.26 6.77
C ALA A 161 -3.54 8.04 7.00
N ASP A 162 -2.75 8.27 5.94
CA ASP A 162 -1.53 9.07 6.02
C ASP A 162 -1.84 10.53 6.40
N LEU A 163 -2.85 11.13 5.79
CA LEU A 163 -3.27 12.49 6.10
C LEU A 163 -3.76 12.61 7.54
N MET A 164 -4.57 11.66 8.02
CA MET A 164 -5.03 11.61 9.41
C MET A 164 -3.86 11.47 10.38
N THR A 165 -2.88 10.62 10.08
CA THR A 165 -1.67 10.45 10.90
C THR A 165 -0.86 11.74 10.96
N ARG A 166 -0.70 12.47 9.85
CA ARG A 166 -0.01 13.77 9.80
C ARG A 166 -0.71 14.83 10.63
N ILE A 167 -2.04 14.93 10.50
CA ILE A 167 -2.83 15.90 11.26
C ILE A 167 -2.78 15.55 12.74
N THR A 168 -2.94 14.27 13.13
CA THR A 168 -2.80 13.80 14.51
C THR A 168 -1.42 14.18 15.07
N SER A 169 -0.36 13.98 14.31
CA SER A 169 1.00 14.35 14.72
C SER A 169 1.18 15.85 14.89
N LEU A 170 0.57 16.65 14.03
CA LEU A 170 0.58 18.12 14.17
C LEU A 170 -0.14 18.58 15.44
N PHE A 171 -1.34 18.06 15.70
CA PHE A 171 -2.09 18.39 16.93
C PHE A 171 -1.35 17.94 18.19
N SER A 172 -0.76 16.75 18.16
CA SER A 172 0.07 16.24 19.23
C SER A 172 1.29 17.15 19.48
N PHE A 173 1.98 17.58 18.44
CA PHE A 173 3.12 18.48 18.53
C PHE A 173 2.72 19.84 19.12
N LEU A 174 1.62 20.43 18.65
CA LEU A 174 1.08 21.68 19.22
C LEU A 174 0.73 21.50 20.71
N GLY A 175 0.10 20.38 21.07
CA GLY A 175 -0.20 20.05 22.46
C GLY A 175 1.05 19.92 23.33
N GLN A 176 2.12 19.28 22.81
CA GLN A 176 3.41 19.18 23.51
C GLN A 176 4.06 20.55 23.74
N ILE A 177 3.98 21.45 22.77
CA ILE A 177 4.43 22.85 22.93
C ILE A 177 3.67 23.52 24.07
N LEU A 178 2.34 23.40 24.08
CA LEU A 178 1.51 23.98 25.15
C LEU A 178 1.87 23.41 26.53
N ILE A 179 2.18 22.12 26.62
CA ILE A 179 2.64 21.47 27.86
C ILE A 179 3.95 22.09 28.37
N VAL A 180 4.91 22.35 27.46
CA VAL A 180 6.20 22.96 27.84
C VAL A 180 6.01 24.32 28.49
N PHE A 181 5.01 25.12 28.05
CA PHE A 181 4.69 26.39 28.69
C PHE A 181 3.82 26.25 29.95
N TYR A 182 2.88 25.32 29.94
CA TYR A 182 1.95 25.09 31.04
C TYR A 182 2.62 24.48 32.27
N LEU A 183 3.53 23.52 32.09
CA LEU A 183 4.12 22.73 33.19
C LEU A 183 4.87 23.59 34.22
N PRO A 184 5.75 24.54 33.85
CA PRO A 184 6.39 25.43 34.81
C PRO A 184 5.36 26.25 35.58
N MET A 185 4.35 26.80 34.87
CA MET A 185 3.30 27.59 35.51
C MET A 185 2.50 26.76 36.52
N ALA A 186 2.14 25.53 36.20
CA ALA A 186 1.42 24.62 37.09
C ALA A 186 2.24 24.26 38.33
N LEU A 187 3.56 24.04 38.19
CA LEU A 187 4.46 23.78 39.32
C LEU A 187 4.56 24.95 40.31
N PHE A 188 4.64 26.19 39.81
CA PHE A 188 4.68 27.39 40.65
C PHE A 188 3.32 27.71 41.27
N SER A 189 2.22 27.41 40.61
CA SER A 189 0.84 27.69 41.08
C SER A 189 0.25 26.57 41.92
N LYS A 190 0.99 25.46 42.15
CA LYS A 190 0.50 24.25 42.87
C LYS A 190 -0.84 23.72 42.30
N THR A 191 -1.01 23.83 40.98
CA THR A 191 -2.21 23.35 40.30
C THR A 191 -2.04 21.89 39.95
N ASP A 192 -3.12 21.10 39.94
CA ASP A 192 -3.08 19.70 39.54
C ASP A 192 -2.65 19.54 38.08
N ILE A 193 -1.65 18.69 37.84
CA ILE A 193 -1.12 18.40 36.50
C ILE A 193 -1.99 17.32 35.85
N PRO A 194 -2.64 17.59 34.73
CA PRO A 194 -3.50 16.62 34.06
C PRO A 194 -2.67 15.57 33.29
N LEU A 195 -2.17 14.55 34.01
CA LEU A 195 -1.27 13.53 33.45
C LEU A 195 -1.86 12.77 32.26
N VAL A 196 -3.17 12.41 32.32
CA VAL A 196 -3.82 11.62 31.25
C VAL A 196 -3.86 12.38 29.92
N PRO A 197 -4.34 13.63 29.82
CA PRO A 197 -4.22 14.45 28.63
C PRO A 197 -2.79 14.56 28.08
N ILE A 198 -1.81 14.75 28.97
CA ILE A 198 -0.39 14.85 28.60
C ILE A 198 0.09 13.55 27.94
N LEU A 199 -0.18 12.41 28.56
CA LEU A 199 0.20 11.11 28.00
C LEU A 199 -0.47 10.85 26.64
N VAL A 200 -1.76 11.17 26.51
CA VAL A 200 -2.47 11.04 25.23
C VAL A 200 -1.80 11.88 24.15
N LEU A 201 -1.49 13.15 24.43
CA LEU A 201 -0.81 14.04 23.48
C LEU A 201 0.58 13.51 23.06
N ILE A 202 1.34 12.91 23.99
CA ILE A 202 2.67 12.37 23.70
C ILE A 202 2.57 11.10 22.84
N PHE A 203 1.66 10.19 23.16
CA PHE A 203 1.59 8.87 22.52
C PHE A 203 0.65 8.79 21.31
N ALA A 204 -0.21 9.77 21.06
CA ALA A 204 -1.16 9.78 19.95
C ALA A 204 -0.50 9.55 18.56
N PRO A 205 0.67 10.14 18.24
CA PRO A 205 1.34 9.85 16.95
C PRO A 205 1.72 8.39 16.81
N ALA A 206 2.24 7.76 17.87
CA ALA A 206 2.61 6.35 17.85
C ALA A 206 1.39 5.46 17.64
N VAL A 207 0.29 5.74 18.34
CA VAL A 207 -0.98 5.02 18.15
C VAL A 207 -1.51 5.18 16.74
N SER A 208 -1.47 6.41 16.19
CA SER A 208 -1.90 6.68 14.81
C SER A 208 -1.09 5.90 13.79
N VAL A 209 0.24 5.85 13.95
CA VAL A 209 1.13 5.05 13.08
C VAL A 209 0.81 3.55 13.20
N LEU A 210 0.57 3.04 14.40
CA LEU A 210 0.19 1.63 14.59
C LEU A 210 -1.14 1.30 13.91
N LEU A 211 -2.14 2.18 13.99
CA LEU A 211 -3.41 2.03 13.28
C LEU A 211 -3.21 2.06 11.76
N GLN A 212 -2.37 2.96 11.24
CA GLN A 212 -2.03 3.02 9.82
C GLN A 212 -1.34 1.73 9.34
N LEU A 213 -0.41 1.19 10.13
CA LEU A 213 0.26 -0.09 9.83
C LEU A 213 -0.74 -1.26 9.86
N ALA A 214 -1.68 -1.27 10.81
CA ALA A 214 -2.75 -2.27 10.87
C ALA A 214 -3.66 -2.20 9.64
N LEU A 215 -4.03 -0.99 9.20
CA LEU A 215 -4.79 -0.77 7.96
C LEU A 215 -4.04 -1.32 6.75
N SER A 216 -2.77 -0.94 6.58
CA SER A 216 -1.92 -1.44 5.48
C SER A 216 -1.91 -2.97 5.44
N ARG A 217 -1.67 -3.61 6.58
CA ARG A 217 -1.66 -5.08 6.68
C ARG A 217 -3.00 -5.71 6.28
N THR A 218 -4.11 -5.14 6.72
CA THR A 218 -5.44 -5.63 6.38
C THR A 218 -5.70 -5.54 4.86
N ARG A 219 -5.27 -4.44 4.23
CA ARG A 219 -5.41 -4.24 2.78
C ARG A 219 -4.53 -5.19 1.97
N GLU A 220 -3.31 -5.48 2.44
CA GLU A 220 -2.45 -6.49 1.82
C GLU A 220 -3.10 -7.88 1.81
N TYR A 221 -3.71 -8.29 2.93
CA TYR A 221 -4.40 -9.58 2.98
C TYR A 221 -5.63 -9.63 2.07
N ASP A 222 -6.36 -8.53 1.92
CA ASP A 222 -7.49 -8.46 0.99
C ASP A 222 -7.01 -8.52 -0.48
N ALA A 223 -5.88 -7.88 -0.78
CA ALA A 223 -5.25 -7.93 -2.09
C ALA A 223 -4.73 -9.34 -2.43
N ASP A 224 -4.15 -10.05 -1.45
CA ASP A 224 -3.69 -11.44 -1.61
C ASP A 224 -4.86 -12.39 -1.90
N LEU A 225 -5.96 -12.26 -1.14
CA LEU A 225 -7.19 -13.02 -1.38
C LEU A 225 -7.77 -12.73 -2.77
N GLY A 226 -7.78 -11.44 -3.15
CA GLY A 226 -8.24 -11.03 -4.47
C GLY A 226 -7.38 -11.59 -5.59
N ALA A 227 -6.06 -11.54 -5.43
CA ALA A 227 -5.11 -12.11 -6.40
C ALA A 227 -5.31 -13.63 -6.56
N ALA A 228 -5.42 -14.36 -5.45
CA ALA A 228 -5.69 -15.79 -5.46
C ALA A 228 -7.03 -16.13 -6.16
N ALA A 229 -8.07 -15.31 -5.93
CA ALA A 229 -9.37 -15.51 -6.58
C ALA A 229 -9.34 -15.18 -8.08
N LEU A 230 -8.60 -14.13 -8.50
CA LEU A 230 -8.51 -13.70 -9.89
C LEU A 230 -7.65 -14.62 -10.76
N THR A 231 -6.58 -15.18 -10.18
CA THR A 231 -5.66 -16.06 -10.91
C THR A 231 -6.03 -17.53 -10.80
N GLY A 232 -6.72 -17.95 -9.74
CA GLY A 232 -6.87 -19.36 -9.37
C GLY A 232 -5.58 -19.99 -8.82
N ASP A 233 -4.48 -19.21 -8.73
CA ASP A 233 -3.14 -19.70 -8.37
C ASP A 233 -2.52 -18.87 -7.24
N PRO A 234 -2.83 -19.13 -5.97
CA PRO A 234 -2.21 -18.45 -4.86
C PRO A 234 -0.69 -18.70 -4.76
N MET A 235 -0.21 -19.85 -5.24
CA MET A 235 1.20 -20.20 -5.18
C MET A 235 2.06 -19.41 -6.19
N GLY A 236 1.49 -18.93 -7.29
CA GLY A 236 2.16 -18.01 -8.21
C GLY A 236 2.54 -16.70 -7.52
N LEU A 237 1.60 -16.09 -6.78
CA LEU A 237 1.88 -14.90 -5.97
C LEU A 237 2.85 -15.20 -4.83
N ALA A 238 2.69 -16.33 -4.13
CA ALA A 238 3.58 -16.72 -3.04
C ALA A 238 5.04 -16.86 -3.51
N SER A 239 5.25 -17.48 -4.68
CA SER A 239 6.57 -17.61 -5.31
C SER A 239 7.16 -16.24 -5.66
N ALA A 240 6.36 -15.35 -6.27
CA ALA A 240 6.79 -13.98 -6.58
C ALA A 240 7.24 -13.22 -5.32
N LEU A 241 6.42 -13.22 -4.25
CA LEU A 241 6.74 -12.57 -2.98
C LEU A 241 8.03 -13.10 -2.36
N LYS A 242 8.26 -14.42 -2.42
CA LYS A 242 9.49 -15.04 -1.92
C LYS A 242 10.73 -14.56 -2.70
N LYS A 243 10.63 -14.45 -4.03
CA LYS A 243 11.72 -13.92 -4.86
C LYS A 243 11.98 -12.44 -4.57
N MET A 244 10.93 -11.63 -4.42
CA MET A 244 11.04 -10.20 -4.12
C MET A 244 11.70 -9.98 -2.75
N ASP A 245 11.31 -10.75 -1.74
CA ASP A 245 11.88 -10.68 -0.38
C ASP A 245 13.38 -11.02 -0.37
N HIS A 246 13.78 -12.09 -1.05
CA HIS A 246 15.20 -12.45 -1.20
C HIS A 246 16.02 -11.37 -1.92
N ALA A 247 15.47 -10.76 -2.96
CA ALA A 247 16.13 -9.68 -3.67
C ALA A 247 16.29 -8.43 -2.80
N GLU A 248 15.31 -8.10 -1.99
CA GLU A 248 15.35 -6.97 -1.06
C GLU A 248 16.38 -7.21 0.06
N GLN A 249 16.41 -8.39 0.67
CA GLN A 249 17.40 -8.76 1.69
C GLN A 249 18.84 -8.69 1.15
N SER A 250 19.07 -9.10 -0.10
CA SER A 250 20.38 -8.98 -0.76
C SER A 250 20.82 -7.52 -0.93
N ILE A 251 19.89 -6.61 -1.21
CA ILE A 251 20.15 -5.16 -1.31
C ILE A 251 20.44 -4.57 0.07
N TRP A 252 19.72 -4.97 1.12
CA TRP A 252 19.97 -4.53 2.49
C TRP A 252 21.36 -4.92 2.99
N ASN A 253 21.82 -6.12 2.69
CA ASN A 253 23.17 -6.58 3.04
C ASN A 253 24.28 -5.75 2.36
N LEU A 254 24.00 -5.14 1.19
CA LEU A 254 24.90 -4.21 0.49
C LEU A 254 24.81 -2.77 1.02
N VAL A 255 23.75 -2.39 1.71
CA VAL A 255 23.45 -1.00 2.14
C VAL A 255 23.93 -0.71 3.57
N PHE A 256 24.38 -1.71 4.34
CA PHE A 256 25.03 -1.48 5.65
C PHE A 256 26.38 -0.73 5.55
N LEU A 257 26.77 -0.27 4.38
CA LEU A 257 27.84 0.72 4.22
C LEU A 257 27.28 2.13 4.53
N PRO A 258 27.86 2.86 5.49
CA PRO A 258 27.42 4.19 5.88
C PRO A 258 27.48 5.15 4.68
N GLY A 259 26.34 5.67 4.25
CA GLY A 259 26.23 6.69 3.21
C GLY A 259 25.21 6.46 2.10
N ARG A 260 24.61 5.29 1.96
CA ARG A 260 23.60 5.02 0.92
C ARG A 260 22.20 4.85 1.51
N ARG A 261 21.49 5.95 1.71
CA ARG A 261 20.04 5.93 2.00
C ARG A 261 19.26 5.63 0.71
N ASN A 262 18.50 4.55 0.71
CA ASN A 262 17.57 4.23 -0.36
C ASN A 262 16.35 5.15 -0.22
N PRO A 263 16.04 6.04 -1.18
CA PRO A 263 15.04 7.10 -1.01
C PRO A 263 13.65 6.70 -1.52
N GLN A 264 13.23 5.47 -1.31
CA GLN A 264 11.84 5.13 -1.61
C GLN A 264 10.93 5.85 -0.62
N PRO A 265 9.97 6.68 -1.09
CA PRO A 265 8.96 7.26 -0.22
C PRO A 265 8.28 6.15 0.60
N SER A 266 8.04 6.39 1.88
CA SER A 266 7.43 5.41 2.81
C SER A 266 6.07 4.87 2.34
N MET A 267 5.35 5.65 1.50
CA MET A 267 4.10 5.24 0.84
C MET A 267 4.24 4.07 -0.14
N LEU A 268 5.46 3.76 -0.56
CA LEU A 268 5.77 2.74 -1.58
C LEU A 268 6.66 1.63 -1.04
N ARG A 269 6.96 1.62 0.24
CA ARG A 269 7.43 0.44 0.98
C ARG A 269 6.23 -0.43 1.30
N THR A 270 5.72 -1.12 0.29
CA THR A 270 4.33 -1.50 0.28
C THR A 270 4.03 -2.88 0.81
N HIS A 271 4.97 -3.70 1.23
CA HIS A 271 4.60 -5.07 1.58
C HIS A 271 5.27 -5.58 2.87
N PRO A 272 4.78 -5.16 4.06
CA PRO A 272 5.26 -5.74 5.31
C PRO A 272 4.76 -7.17 5.52
N HIS A 273 5.59 -8.01 6.19
CA HIS A 273 5.24 -9.36 6.64
C HIS A 273 5.05 -10.44 5.57
N THR A 274 6.02 -10.60 4.69
CA THR A 274 6.06 -11.65 3.66
C THR A 274 5.77 -13.05 4.23
N ARG A 275 6.29 -13.40 5.41
CA ARG A 275 6.07 -14.72 6.03
C ARG A 275 4.59 -15.03 6.29
N GLN A 276 3.84 -14.12 6.91
CA GLN A 276 2.42 -14.33 7.20
C GLN A 276 1.56 -14.39 5.93
N ARG A 277 1.93 -13.61 4.91
CA ARG A 277 1.29 -13.64 3.60
C ARG A 277 1.52 -14.99 2.93
N LEU A 278 2.76 -15.50 2.94
CA LEU A 278 3.10 -16.82 2.39
C LEU A 278 2.33 -17.95 3.07
N GLU A 279 2.24 -17.96 4.41
CA GLU A 279 1.48 -18.95 5.18
C GLU A 279 -0.01 -18.94 4.79
N ARG A 280 -0.62 -17.74 4.62
CA ARG A 280 -2.03 -17.59 4.20
C ARG A 280 -2.26 -18.03 2.76
N LEU A 281 -1.37 -17.64 1.83
CA LEU A 281 -1.47 -18.08 0.43
C LEU A 281 -1.32 -19.60 0.30
N ALA A 282 -0.43 -20.23 1.09
CA ALA A 282 -0.28 -21.66 1.12
C ALA A 282 -1.56 -22.35 1.65
N ALA A 283 -2.21 -21.80 2.67
CA ALA A 283 -3.49 -22.32 3.17
C ALA A 283 -4.61 -22.26 2.09
N LEU A 284 -4.63 -21.18 1.29
CA LEU A 284 -5.59 -21.06 0.18
C LEU A 284 -5.32 -22.05 -0.96
N ALA A 285 -4.07 -22.50 -1.14
CA ALA A 285 -3.71 -23.46 -2.19
C ALA A 285 -4.21 -24.87 -1.89
N HIS A 286 -4.32 -25.25 -0.60
CA HIS A 286 -4.86 -26.56 -0.21
C HIS A 286 -6.36 -26.70 -0.48
N ASP A 287 -7.07 -25.59 -0.70
CA ASP A 287 -8.54 -25.58 -0.86
C ASP A 287 -8.98 -25.53 -2.34
N LYS A 288 -8.05 -25.41 -3.29
CA LYS A 288 -8.37 -25.25 -4.73
C LYS A 288 -7.39 -25.95 -5.65
N ASP A 289 -7.90 -27.00 -6.28
CA ASP A 289 -7.32 -27.62 -7.50
C ASP A 289 -8.04 -27.01 -8.73
N GLU A 290 -7.77 -25.76 -9.13
CA GLU A 290 -8.40 -25.16 -10.30
C GLU A 290 -7.45 -24.33 -11.18
N ALA A 291 -7.70 -24.41 -12.47
CA ALA A 291 -6.98 -23.93 -13.63
C ALA A 291 -6.19 -22.62 -13.46
N ALA A 292 -4.88 -22.75 -13.42
CA ALA A 292 -3.94 -21.64 -13.54
C ALA A 292 -4.10 -20.93 -14.90
N VAL A 293 -3.85 -19.61 -14.92
CA VAL A 293 -3.79 -18.84 -16.18
C VAL A 293 -2.54 -19.24 -16.93
N GLU A 294 -2.71 -20.07 -17.97
CA GLU A 294 -1.63 -20.47 -18.86
C GLU A 294 -1.32 -19.34 -19.86
N ILE A 295 -0.08 -18.91 -19.93
CA ILE A 295 0.41 -17.90 -20.88
C ILE A 295 1.62 -18.50 -21.56
N ASP A 296 1.55 -18.54 -22.89
CA ASP A 296 2.57 -19.09 -23.77
C ASP A 296 3.90 -18.28 -23.68
N GLY A 297 5.01 -19.00 -23.74
CA GLY A 297 6.36 -18.62 -23.36
C GLY A 297 7.07 -17.52 -24.17
N GLN A 298 6.44 -16.36 -24.39
CA GLN A 298 7.10 -15.19 -24.98
C GLN A 298 7.85 -14.39 -23.92
N ASP A 299 9.01 -13.81 -24.28
CA ASP A 299 9.73 -12.86 -23.44
C ASP A 299 8.85 -11.65 -23.09
N MET A 300 8.80 -11.28 -21.82
CA MET A 300 7.95 -10.18 -21.31
C MET A 300 8.37 -8.81 -21.84
N LEU A 301 9.65 -8.66 -22.22
CA LEU A 301 10.20 -7.44 -22.81
C LEU A 301 10.99 -7.78 -24.08
N PRO A 302 10.90 -6.93 -25.11
CA PRO A 302 11.66 -7.12 -26.31
C PRO A 302 13.18 -6.93 -26.06
N PRO A 303 14.05 -7.61 -26.85
CA PRO A 303 15.50 -7.60 -26.62
C PRO A 303 16.17 -6.23 -26.78
N HIS A 304 15.53 -5.27 -27.45
CA HIS A 304 16.06 -3.91 -27.63
C HIS A 304 15.93 -3.01 -26.37
N ILE A 305 15.20 -3.42 -25.34
CA ILE A 305 15.18 -2.69 -24.06
C ILE A 305 16.44 -3.10 -23.28
N PRO A 306 17.44 -2.20 -23.12
CA PRO A 306 18.68 -2.53 -22.45
C PRO A 306 18.43 -2.88 -20.98
N ARG A 307 19.24 -3.80 -20.45
CA ARG A 307 19.21 -4.13 -19.02
C ARG A 307 19.71 -2.94 -18.21
N VAL A 308 19.06 -2.66 -17.09
CA VAL A 308 19.53 -1.65 -16.14
C VAL A 308 20.76 -2.20 -15.42
N GLU A 309 21.95 -1.70 -15.75
CA GLU A 309 23.22 -2.22 -15.18
C GLU A 309 23.59 -1.60 -13.84
N ARG A 310 23.07 -0.41 -13.52
CA ARG A 310 23.38 0.30 -12.28
C ARG A 310 22.15 0.44 -11.41
N SER A 311 22.33 0.22 -10.08
CA SER A 311 21.29 0.57 -9.12
C SER A 311 21.12 2.09 -9.07
N PRO A 312 19.89 2.61 -8.97
CA PRO A 312 19.65 4.04 -8.89
C PRO A 312 20.33 4.60 -7.63
N THR A 313 21.19 5.62 -7.81
CA THR A 313 21.79 6.38 -6.71
C THR A 313 21.03 7.69 -6.55
N TRP A 314 20.69 8.06 -5.32
CA TRP A 314 19.98 9.30 -5.05
C TRP A 314 20.97 10.44 -4.72
N ASN A 315 20.89 11.50 -5.48
CA ASN A 315 21.53 12.78 -5.17
C ASN A 315 20.46 13.88 -5.09
N TRP A 316 20.57 14.73 -4.08
CA TRP A 316 19.64 15.87 -3.88
C TRP A 316 19.47 16.76 -5.11
N PHE A 317 20.50 16.88 -5.94
CA PHE A 317 20.53 17.71 -7.16
C PHE A 317 20.25 16.94 -8.46
N ARG A 318 20.26 15.59 -8.44
CA ARG A 318 19.92 14.74 -9.58
C ARG A 318 19.26 13.46 -9.03
N PRO A 319 17.93 13.47 -8.84
CA PRO A 319 17.26 12.26 -8.46
C PRO A 319 17.37 11.24 -9.59
N TRP A 320 17.97 10.08 -9.32
CA TRP A 320 17.98 8.89 -10.16
C TRP A 320 18.94 8.87 -11.37
N TYR A 321 20.20 8.50 -11.17
CA TYR A 321 21.05 7.85 -12.19
C TYR A 321 21.56 6.53 -11.63
#